data_cc247b4bb398a54649c8efc7347c70bf
#
_entry.id   cc247b4bb398a54649c8efc7347c70bf
#
_cell.length_a   1.000
_cell.length_b   1.000
_cell.length_c   1.000
_cell.angle_alpha   90.00
_cell.angle_beta   90.00
_cell.angle_gamma   90.00
#
_symmetry.space_group_name_H-M   'P 1'
#
loop_
_entity.id
_entity.type
_entity.pdbx_description
1 polymer ?
#
loop_
_entity_poly.entity_id
_entity_poly.type
_entity_poly.pdbx_seq_one_letter_code
_entity_poly.pdbx_strand_id
1 'polypeptide(L)'
;MTTFQLILISYVIVLALVVHQGIAFDIAKKKGKETAKARLIALIPVYGIIHFLRLEHAPGVIDEEVKNLFSLEMISKRILFDALIVLLAYLVFIPISVLFYISFTNNALKTLLIAFSILLLWLIHQGTVVDYASKKGYEGVVVGLIGLIPIYGFIHYMLKEKRRNVSKQALRNVFSPKNFIGRALIYGEITIISVIVIVPVIYIFGMAFANLRSNIPNQLWPDNPSFEAFKYLFNETNYLKWYWNTLKIALINMFVGTILITGAAYVFARFQFKGKKAGLLTILVLQAFPSFMGLIAMYVLFWKFGLLGKPTALSILYIGGSIPGNLWLIKGFLTQIPKDLDESAMIDGANKLQIFFRIILPLAVPILTFVAVSMFMGPWMDYMLPGYLLQFYPEGAPANYDVTNQWTLAVGLFKFINDLNYQHYSAFAAGALFVGIPIATLYMVFQRYLIEGIMAGATKG
;
A
#
# COMPACT_ATOMS: atom_id res chain seq x y z
N MET A 1 9.40 32.46 27.94
CA MET A 1 8.19 32.56 27.07
C MET A 1 7.25 31.42 27.40
N THR A 2 6.00 31.71 27.62
CA THR A 2 5.00 30.67 27.85
C THR A 2 4.70 29.95 26.52
N THR A 3 4.27 28.69 26.58
CA THR A 3 3.88 27.90 25.40
C THR A 3 2.82 28.62 24.54
N PHE A 4 1.92 29.36 25.21
CA PHE A 4 0.91 30.18 24.55
C PHE A 4 1.51 31.32 23.72
N GLN A 5 2.52 32.04 24.27
CA GLN A 5 3.22 33.10 23.54
C GLN A 5 3.94 32.56 22.31
N LEU A 6 4.57 31.37 22.38
CA LEU A 6 5.21 30.71 21.23
C LEU A 6 4.20 30.35 20.14
N ILE A 7 3.03 29.82 20.53
CA ILE A 7 1.96 29.48 19.59
C ILE A 7 1.43 30.73 18.91
N LEU A 8 1.19 31.81 19.66
CA LEU A 8 0.69 33.07 19.11
C LEU A 8 1.68 33.69 18.14
N ILE A 9 2.97 33.71 18.48
CA ILE A 9 4.02 34.23 17.60
C ILE A 9 4.13 33.38 16.33
N SER A 10 4.12 32.07 16.44
CA SER A 10 4.15 31.18 15.26
C SER A 10 2.94 31.40 14.35
N TYR A 11 1.77 31.59 14.91
CA TYR A 11 0.54 31.91 14.16
C TYR A 11 0.70 33.20 13.38
N VAL A 12 1.15 34.29 14.04
CA VAL A 12 1.35 35.59 13.39
C VAL A 12 2.38 35.53 12.27
N ILE A 13 3.49 34.81 12.48
CA ILE A 13 4.53 34.62 11.46
C ILE A 13 3.98 33.86 10.25
N VAL A 14 3.30 32.73 10.47
CA VAL A 14 2.71 31.92 9.40
C VAL A 14 1.66 32.70 8.63
N LEU A 15 0.79 33.43 9.34
CA LEU A 15 -0.21 34.29 8.71
C LEU A 15 0.43 35.37 7.85
N ALA A 16 1.44 36.07 8.38
CA ALA A 16 2.14 37.12 7.63
C ALA A 16 2.79 36.57 6.35
N LEU A 17 3.41 35.38 6.41
CA LEU A 17 3.99 34.72 5.25
C LEU A 17 2.93 34.33 4.21
N VAL A 18 1.81 33.75 4.63
CA VAL A 18 0.72 33.31 3.73
C VAL A 18 0.09 34.52 3.02
N VAL A 19 -0.21 35.59 3.78
CA VAL A 19 -0.76 36.85 3.23
C VAL A 19 0.23 37.48 2.23
N HIS A 20 1.51 37.58 2.63
CA HIS A 20 2.55 38.12 1.76
C HIS A 20 2.66 37.39 0.42
N GLN A 21 2.77 36.05 0.49
CA GLN A 21 2.85 35.20 -0.70
C GLN A 21 1.64 35.36 -1.60
N GLY A 22 0.49 35.44 -1.00
CA GLY A 22 -0.74 35.64 -1.73
C GLY A 22 -0.80 36.96 -2.47
N ILE A 23 -0.40 38.05 -1.84
CA ILE A 23 -0.35 39.39 -2.49
C ILE A 23 0.67 39.40 -3.63
N ALA A 24 1.91 38.95 -3.38
CA ALA A 24 2.95 38.84 -4.40
C ALA A 24 2.49 38.09 -5.65
N PHE A 25 1.74 37.07 -5.42
CA PHE A 25 1.21 36.19 -6.44
C PHE A 25 0.06 36.81 -7.23
N ASP A 26 -0.87 37.52 -6.57
CA ASP A 26 -1.96 38.23 -7.25
C ASP A 26 -1.41 39.36 -8.13
N ILE A 27 -0.32 40.01 -7.69
CA ILE A 27 0.38 41.00 -8.52
C ILE A 27 0.96 40.34 -9.79
N ALA A 28 1.68 39.23 -9.65
CA ALA A 28 2.22 38.49 -10.78
C ALA A 28 1.13 38.07 -11.77
N LYS A 29 -0.01 37.62 -11.25
CA LYS A 29 -1.17 37.19 -12.02
C LYS A 29 -1.80 38.33 -12.78
N LYS A 30 -2.04 39.46 -12.11
CA LYS A 30 -2.63 40.67 -12.73
C LYS A 30 -1.72 41.25 -13.82
N LYS A 31 -0.39 41.10 -13.67
CA LYS A 31 0.58 41.51 -14.68
C LYS A 31 0.80 40.51 -15.83
N GLY A 32 0.04 39.40 -15.86
CA GLY A 32 0.14 38.35 -16.89
C GLY A 32 1.46 37.56 -16.87
N LYS A 33 2.19 37.57 -15.76
CA LYS A 33 3.48 36.90 -15.60
C LYS A 33 3.33 35.58 -14.82
N GLU A 34 2.31 34.79 -15.11
CA GLU A 34 2.00 33.53 -14.43
C GLU A 34 2.95 32.38 -14.86
N THR A 35 4.22 32.45 -14.53
CA THR A 35 5.20 31.40 -14.82
C THR A 35 5.57 30.62 -13.56
N ALA A 36 6.09 29.39 -13.73
CA ALA A 36 6.60 28.61 -12.61
C ALA A 36 7.71 29.34 -11.83
N LYS A 37 8.53 30.14 -12.55
CA LYS A 37 9.57 30.98 -11.97
C LYS A 37 9.01 32.13 -11.13
N ALA A 38 7.89 32.73 -11.56
CA ALA A 38 7.20 33.77 -10.79
C ALA A 38 6.69 33.26 -9.45
N ARG A 39 6.29 32.01 -9.38
CA ARG A 39 5.81 31.33 -8.13
C ARG A 39 6.91 31.19 -7.11
N LEU A 40 8.10 30.74 -7.54
CA LEU A 40 9.27 30.64 -6.67
C LEU A 40 9.70 32.01 -6.11
N ILE A 41 9.63 33.07 -6.95
CA ILE A 41 9.97 34.44 -6.53
C ILE A 41 8.93 34.95 -5.52
N ALA A 42 7.65 34.65 -5.68
CA ALA A 42 6.61 35.06 -4.74
C ALA A 42 6.78 34.42 -3.33
N LEU A 43 7.51 33.30 -3.20
CA LEU A 43 7.83 32.68 -1.93
C LEU A 43 8.85 33.47 -1.09
N ILE A 44 9.64 34.37 -1.73
CA ILE A 44 10.66 35.10 -1.01
C ILE A 44 10.01 36.34 -0.36
N PRO A 45 10.00 36.45 0.98
CA PRO A 45 9.39 37.56 1.69
C PRO A 45 9.93 38.90 1.24
N VAL A 46 9.04 39.86 1.13
CA VAL A 46 9.34 41.25 0.67
C VAL A 46 9.83 41.31 -0.78
N TYR A 47 10.82 40.51 -1.16
CA TYR A 47 11.41 40.52 -2.51
C TYR A 47 10.38 40.16 -3.58
N GLY A 48 9.52 39.18 -3.34
CA GLY A 48 8.49 38.76 -4.29
C GLY A 48 7.55 39.90 -4.68
N ILE A 49 7.08 40.67 -3.72
CA ILE A 49 6.22 41.84 -3.99
C ILE A 49 6.99 42.91 -4.77
N ILE A 50 8.19 43.29 -4.30
CA ILE A 50 9.02 44.32 -4.97
C ILE A 50 9.39 43.93 -6.40
N HIS A 51 9.74 42.66 -6.60
CA HIS A 51 10.07 42.12 -7.91
C HIS A 51 8.90 42.25 -8.88
N PHE A 52 7.71 41.86 -8.50
CA PHE A 52 6.53 41.89 -9.37
C PHE A 52 6.00 43.32 -9.58
N LEU A 53 6.15 44.20 -8.62
CA LEU A 53 5.81 45.61 -8.80
C LEU A 53 6.68 46.29 -9.85
N ARG A 54 7.96 45.91 -9.97
CA ARG A 54 8.92 46.46 -10.94
C ARG A 54 8.79 45.93 -12.36
N LEU A 55 8.09 44.79 -12.55
CA LEU A 55 7.91 44.22 -13.88
C LEU A 55 6.90 45.03 -14.69
N GLU A 56 7.18 45.17 -16.00
CA GLU A 56 6.23 45.75 -16.95
C GLU A 56 4.98 44.89 -17.11
N HIS A 57 3.86 45.51 -17.41
CA HIS A 57 2.58 44.84 -17.64
C HIS A 57 2.60 44.04 -18.94
N ALA A 58 1.87 42.96 -18.99
CA ALA A 58 1.56 42.30 -20.25
C ALA A 58 0.58 43.15 -21.08
N PRO A 59 0.61 43.07 -22.41
CA PRO A 59 -0.30 43.83 -23.25
C PRO A 59 -1.76 43.61 -22.85
N GLY A 60 -2.51 44.70 -22.62
CA GLY A 60 -3.92 44.69 -22.27
C GLY A 60 -4.25 44.66 -20.76
N VAL A 61 -3.26 44.80 -19.90
CA VAL A 61 -3.47 44.90 -18.42
C VAL A 61 -3.50 46.39 -18.02
N ILE A 62 -4.54 46.80 -17.31
CA ILE A 62 -4.74 48.17 -16.85
C ILE A 62 -4.07 48.40 -15.49
N ASP A 63 -3.33 49.48 -15.32
CA ASP A 63 -2.63 49.86 -14.07
C ASP A 63 -3.58 49.94 -12.85
N GLU A 64 -4.84 50.31 -13.08
CA GLU A 64 -5.87 50.46 -12.09
C GLU A 64 -6.23 49.12 -11.44
N GLU A 65 -6.18 48.00 -12.18
CA GLU A 65 -6.42 46.67 -11.66
C GLU A 65 -5.33 46.17 -10.69
N VAL A 66 -4.07 46.60 -10.89
CA VAL A 66 -2.96 46.27 -9.99
C VAL A 66 -3.02 47.13 -8.73
N LYS A 67 -3.40 48.42 -8.86
CA LYS A 67 -3.61 49.32 -7.71
C LYS A 67 -4.74 48.86 -6.81
N ASN A 68 -5.82 48.29 -7.37
CA ASN A 68 -6.94 47.76 -6.61
C ASN A 68 -6.58 46.59 -5.74
N LEU A 69 -5.48 45.84 -6.00
CA LEU A 69 -5.00 44.80 -5.12
C LEU A 69 -4.52 45.32 -3.76
N PHE A 70 -4.09 46.57 -3.70
CA PHE A 70 -3.65 47.28 -2.50
C PHE A 70 -4.77 48.07 -1.81
N SER A 71 -6.00 47.98 -2.30
CA SER A 71 -7.16 48.55 -1.62
C SER A 71 -7.35 47.91 -0.23
N LEU A 72 -7.69 48.73 0.76
CA LEU A 72 -7.96 48.26 2.12
C LEU A 72 -9.01 47.14 2.16
N GLU A 73 -9.97 47.19 1.26
CA GLU A 73 -11.04 46.22 1.13
C GLU A 73 -10.51 44.86 0.64
N MET A 74 -9.65 44.83 -0.36
CA MET A 74 -9.05 43.59 -0.89
C MET A 74 -8.06 42.96 0.08
N ILE A 75 -7.21 43.79 0.70
CA ILE A 75 -6.25 43.34 1.69
C ILE A 75 -6.95 42.81 2.94
N SER A 76 -7.98 43.50 3.43
CA SER A 76 -8.74 43.03 4.62
C SER A 76 -9.50 41.73 4.35
N LYS A 77 -10.14 41.59 3.19
CA LYS A 77 -10.79 40.33 2.78
C LYS A 77 -9.80 39.17 2.68
N ARG A 78 -8.61 39.44 2.19
CA ARG A 78 -7.55 38.44 2.08
C ARG A 78 -7.00 38.06 3.45
N ILE A 79 -6.64 39.03 4.27
CA ILE A 79 -6.17 38.77 5.65
C ILE A 79 -7.22 37.98 6.42
N LEU A 80 -8.50 38.35 6.31
CA LEU A 80 -9.59 37.64 6.98
C LEU A 80 -9.72 36.19 6.51
N PHE A 81 -9.62 35.96 5.21
CA PHE A 81 -9.70 34.62 4.61
C PHE A 81 -8.49 33.74 4.99
N ASP A 82 -7.28 34.29 4.85
CA ASP A 82 -6.05 33.57 5.19
C ASP A 82 -5.95 33.34 6.70
N ALA A 83 -6.38 34.33 7.52
CA ALA A 83 -6.44 34.19 8.97
C ALA A 83 -7.44 33.09 9.39
N LEU A 84 -8.60 33.01 8.73
CA LEU A 84 -9.57 31.96 9.00
C LEU A 84 -9.02 30.57 8.67
N ILE A 85 -8.30 30.41 7.56
CA ILE A 85 -7.67 29.15 7.17
C ILE A 85 -6.59 28.75 8.17
N VAL A 86 -5.69 29.69 8.52
CA VAL A 86 -4.62 29.44 9.49
C VAL A 86 -5.21 29.20 10.88
N LEU A 87 -6.23 29.95 11.28
CA LEU A 87 -6.92 29.76 12.56
C LEU A 87 -7.61 28.38 12.64
N LEU A 88 -8.30 27.95 11.58
CA LEU A 88 -8.92 26.62 11.53
C LEU A 88 -7.87 25.51 11.61
N ALA A 89 -6.75 25.67 10.94
CA ALA A 89 -5.62 24.74 11.06
C ALA A 89 -5.11 24.67 12.51
N TYR A 90 -4.91 25.80 13.16
CA TYR A 90 -4.47 25.87 14.56
C TYR A 90 -5.54 25.40 15.55
N LEU A 91 -6.83 25.75 15.35
CA LEU A 91 -7.96 25.29 16.19
C LEU A 91 -8.14 23.78 16.14
N VAL A 92 -7.80 23.14 15.03
CA VAL A 92 -7.82 21.67 14.93
C VAL A 92 -6.56 21.05 15.53
N PHE A 93 -5.40 21.66 15.26
CA PHE A 93 -4.10 21.09 15.64
C PHE A 93 -3.77 21.26 17.13
N ILE A 94 -4.06 22.44 17.71
CA ILE A 94 -3.70 22.74 19.11
C ILE A 94 -4.54 21.95 20.12
N PRO A 95 -5.89 21.92 20.06
CA PRO A 95 -6.67 21.13 21.01
C PRO A 95 -6.37 19.65 20.94
N ILE A 96 -6.14 19.12 19.73
CA ILE A 96 -5.71 17.73 19.57
C ILE A 96 -4.36 17.52 20.25
N SER A 97 -3.39 18.39 20.01
CA SER A 97 -2.04 18.31 20.63
C SER A 97 -2.09 18.49 22.14
N VAL A 98 -2.91 19.42 22.65
CA VAL A 98 -3.05 19.71 24.09
C VAL A 98 -3.83 18.63 24.81
N LEU A 99 -4.93 18.12 24.24
CA LEU A 99 -5.66 16.97 24.79
C LEU A 99 -4.76 15.74 24.88
N PHE A 100 -3.89 15.52 23.90
CA PHE A 100 -2.92 14.45 23.91
C PHE A 100 -1.78 14.69 24.92
N TYR A 101 -1.34 15.93 25.07
CA TYR A 101 -0.33 16.27 26.08
C TYR A 101 -0.83 16.04 27.50
N ILE A 102 -2.08 16.36 27.79
CA ILE A 102 -2.68 16.23 29.13
C ILE A 102 -3.07 14.78 29.44
N SER A 103 -3.48 14.00 28.42
CA SER A 103 -4.04 12.66 28.64
C SER A 103 -3.01 11.52 28.70
N PHE A 104 -1.75 11.72 28.26
CA PHE A 104 -0.81 10.62 28.09
C PHE A 104 0.59 10.92 28.68
N THR A 105 0.90 10.26 29.76
CA THR A 105 2.24 10.19 30.37
C THR A 105 3.22 9.30 29.58
N ASN A 106 2.73 8.54 28.60
CA ASN A 106 3.54 7.63 27.79
C ASN A 106 4.05 8.32 26.52
N ASN A 107 5.37 8.54 26.46
CA ASN A 107 6.04 9.22 25.34
C ASN A 107 5.80 8.54 23.96
N ALA A 108 5.70 7.22 23.91
CA ALA A 108 5.49 6.48 22.67
C ALA A 108 4.10 6.77 22.06
N LEU A 109 3.06 6.72 22.88
CA LEU A 109 1.68 6.99 22.42
C LEU A 109 1.52 8.45 22.01
N LYS A 110 2.13 9.39 22.74
CA LYS A 110 2.16 10.81 22.39
C LYS A 110 2.80 11.06 21.03
N THR A 111 3.97 10.46 20.76
CA THR A 111 4.66 10.56 19.47
C THR A 111 3.80 10.00 18.34
N LEU A 112 3.15 8.87 18.56
CA LEU A 112 2.28 8.19 17.60
C LEU A 112 1.08 9.07 17.22
N LEU A 113 0.49 9.75 18.18
CA LEU A 113 -0.67 10.62 17.98
C LEU A 113 -0.31 11.94 17.28
N ILE A 114 0.87 12.50 17.58
CA ILE A 114 1.40 13.64 16.82
C ILE A 114 1.64 13.24 15.36
N ALA A 115 2.29 12.10 15.12
CA ALA A 115 2.52 11.58 13.78
C ALA A 115 1.21 11.33 13.02
N PHE A 116 0.21 10.76 13.70
CA PHE A 116 -1.14 10.58 13.15
C PHE A 116 -1.77 11.91 12.72
N SER A 117 -1.73 12.93 13.59
CA SER A 117 -2.32 14.23 13.30
C SER A 117 -1.64 14.91 12.10
N ILE A 118 -0.31 14.84 12.04
CA ILE A 118 0.48 15.38 10.92
C ILE A 118 0.12 14.64 9.61
N LEU A 119 0.07 13.33 9.64
CA LEU A 119 -0.26 12.50 8.48
C LEU A 119 -1.68 12.78 7.99
N LEU A 120 -2.65 12.89 8.89
CA LEU A 120 -4.03 13.19 8.55
C LEU A 120 -4.16 14.55 7.86
N LEU A 121 -3.55 15.59 8.42
CA LEU A 121 -3.57 16.93 7.81
C LEU A 121 -2.91 16.94 6.43
N TRP A 122 -1.82 16.20 6.29
CA TRP A 122 -1.10 16.06 5.02
C TRP A 122 -1.94 15.35 3.96
N LEU A 123 -2.63 14.27 4.32
CA LEU A 123 -3.53 13.55 3.41
C LEU A 123 -4.76 14.38 3.02
N ILE A 124 -5.37 15.14 3.95
CA ILE A 124 -6.46 16.07 3.64
C ILE A 124 -5.98 17.14 2.66
N HIS A 125 -4.79 17.68 2.88
CA HIS A 125 -4.17 18.65 1.96
C HIS A 125 -4.00 18.04 0.57
N GLN A 126 -3.33 16.89 0.47
CA GLN A 126 -3.09 16.18 -0.80
C GLN A 126 -4.40 15.91 -1.55
N GLY A 127 -5.40 15.35 -0.87
CA GLY A 127 -6.69 15.05 -1.49
C GLY A 127 -7.41 16.30 -1.98
N THR A 128 -7.27 17.42 -1.27
CA THR A 128 -7.83 18.70 -1.72
C THR A 128 -7.13 19.21 -2.98
N VAL A 129 -5.81 19.08 -3.06
CA VAL A 129 -5.02 19.45 -4.23
C VAL A 129 -5.38 18.60 -5.44
N VAL A 130 -5.47 17.29 -5.25
CA VAL A 130 -5.83 16.34 -6.32
C VAL A 130 -7.24 16.59 -6.84
N ASP A 131 -8.25 16.77 -5.97
CA ASP A 131 -9.63 17.09 -6.38
C ASP A 131 -9.71 18.42 -7.14
N TYR A 132 -8.99 19.43 -6.68
CA TYR A 132 -8.92 20.71 -7.35
C TYR A 132 -8.25 20.62 -8.73
N ALA A 133 -7.14 19.88 -8.82
CA ALA A 133 -6.42 19.65 -10.07
C ALA A 133 -7.25 18.85 -11.08
N SER A 134 -7.90 17.77 -10.61
CA SER A 134 -8.78 16.92 -11.42
C SER A 134 -9.94 17.71 -12.01
N LYS A 135 -10.60 18.57 -11.22
CA LYS A 135 -11.64 19.47 -11.73
C LYS A 135 -11.13 20.46 -12.79
N LYS A 136 -9.88 20.87 -12.72
CA LYS A 136 -9.23 21.67 -13.78
C LYS A 136 -8.83 20.85 -15.01
N GLY A 137 -8.93 19.52 -14.98
CA GLY A 137 -8.56 18.61 -16.06
C GLY A 137 -7.11 18.11 -16.01
N TYR A 138 -6.48 18.16 -14.83
CA TYR A 138 -5.16 17.58 -14.60
C TYR A 138 -5.32 16.26 -13.84
N GLU A 139 -4.92 15.15 -14.45
CA GLU A 139 -5.03 13.82 -13.89
C GLU A 139 -3.68 13.08 -14.00
N GLY A 140 -3.54 11.98 -13.24
CA GLY A 140 -2.37 11.09 -13.29
C GLY A 140 -1.44 11.19 -12.07
N VAL A 141 -0.44 10.33 -12.06
CA VAL A 141 0.51 10.15 -10.95
C VAL A 141 1.23 11.45 -10.59
N VAL A 142 1.60 12.25 -11.60
CA VAL A 142 2.29 13.54 -11.40
C VAL A 142 1.47 14.52 -10.57
N VAL A 143 0.14 14.50 -10.71
CA VAL A 143 -0.77 15.34 -9.90
C VAL A 143 -0.70 14.91 -8.43
N GLY A 144 -0.71 13.62 -8.19
CA GLY A 144 -0.55 13.06 -6.85
C GLY A 144 0.78 13.43 -6.21
N LEU A 145 1.89 13.27 -6.95
CA LEU A 145 3.24 13.58 -6.46
C LEU A 145 3.41 15.08 -6.14
N ILE A 146 2.92 15.96 -6.99
CA ILE A 146 2.98 17.42 -6.73
C ILE A 146 2.07 17.76 -5.54
N GLY A 147 0.92 17.11 -5.40
CA GLY A 147 0.00 17.27 -4.27
C GLY A 147 0.61 16.88 -2.93
N LEU A 148 1.60 15.99 -2.92
CA LEU A 148 2.32 15.60 -1.70
C LEU A 148 3.15 16.74 -1.09
N ILE A 149 3.54 17.72 -1.88
CA ILE A 149 4.33 18.86 -1.38
C ILE A 149 3.38 19.86 -0.71
N PRO A 150 3.44 20.03 0.62
CA PRO A 150 2.55 20.93 1.34
C PRO A 150 2.62 22.35 0.75
N ILE A 151 1.47 23.01 0.70
CA ILE A 151 1.33 24.38 0.17
C ILE A 151 1.67 24.50 -1.31
N TYR A 152 2.83 24.01 -1.75
CA TYR A 152 3.27 24.10 -3.15
C TYR A 152 2.32 23.42 -4.11
N GLY A 153 1.90 22.19 -3.82
CA GLY A 153 0.97 21.44 -4.68
C GLY A 153 -0.32 22.22 -4.93
N PHE A 154 -0.84 22.84 -3.89
CA PHE A 154 -2.02 23.68 -3.97
C PHE A 154 -1.82 24.92 -4.85
N ILE A 155 -0.77 25.69 -4.56
CA ILE A 155 -0.39 26.88 -5.33
C ILE A 155 -0.16 26.51 -6.80
N HIS A 156 0.55 25.41 -7.05
CA HIS A 156 0.85 24.96 -8.41
C HIS A 156 -0.42 24.78 -9.26
N TYR A 157 -1.45 24.09 -8.71
CA TYR A 157 -2.68 23.86 -9.48
C TYR A 157 -3.68 25.01 -9.42
N MET A 158 -3.63 25.85 -8.40
CA MET A 158 -4.42 27.10 -8.42
C MET A 158 -4.05 27.97 -9.61
N LEU A 159 -2.80 27.99 -9.99
CA LEU A 159 -2.22 28.89 -10.98
C LEU A 159 -2.24 28.34 -12.39
N LYS A 160 -2.26 27.04 -12.59
CA LYS A 160 -2.40 26.45 -13.90
C LYS A 160 -3.73 26.84 -14.56
N GLU A 161 -3.69 27.04 -15.86
CA GLU A 161 -4.88 27.26 -16.67
C GLU A 161 -5.83 26.06 -16.61
N LYS A 162 -7.11 26.31 -16.87
CA LYS A 162 -8.11 25.25 -16.92
C LYS A 162 -7.98 24.50 -18.25
N ARG A 163 -7.86 23.19 -18.20
CA ARG A 163 -7.90 22.31 -19.37
C ARG A 163 -9.31 21.84 -19.72
N ARG A 164 -10.26 21.95 -18.77
CA ARG A 164 -11.69 21.63 -18.93
C ARG A 164 -12.53 22.87 -18.68
N ASN A 165 -13.65 23.01 -19.40
CA ASN A 165 -14.64 24.08 -19.15
C ASN A 165 -15.36 23.78 -17.82
N VAL A 166 -14.80 24.26 -16.73
CA VAL A 166 -15.35 24.10 -15.39
C VAL A 166 -15.76 25.45 -14.83
N SER A 167 -16.99 25.55 -14.30
CA SER A 167 -17.49 26.77 -13.70
C SER A 167 -16.67 27.20 -12.48
N LYS A 168 -16.58 28.50 -12.22
CA LYS A 168 -15.94 29.02 -11.00
C LYS A 168 -16.59 28.46 -9.74
N GLN A 169 -17.88 28.18 -9.79
CA GLN A 169 -18.65 27.63 -8.68
C GLN A 169 -18.26 26.17 -8.36
N ALA A 170 -17.98 25.34 -9.38
CA ALA A 170 -17.52 23.97 -9.18
C ALA A 170 -16.13 23.91 -8.52
N LEU A 171 -15.24 24.86 -8.84
CA LEU A 171 -13.94 24.97 -8.17
C LEU A 171 -14.06 25.49 -6.72
N ARG A 172 -14.99 26.42 -6.45
CA ARG A 172 -15.31 26.87 -5.08
C ARG A 172 -15.88 25.76 -4.23
N ASN A 173 -16.70 24.89 -4.80
CA ASN A 173 -17.31 23.78 -4.09
C ASN A 173 -16.30 22.76 -3.56
N VAL A 174 -15.07 22.72 -4.10
CA VAL A 174 -13.98 21.90 -3.52
C VAL A 174 -13.71 22.30 -2.05
N PHE A 175 -13.88 23.58 -1.74
CA PHE A 175 -13.64 24.13 -0.40
C PHE A 175 -14.94 24.27 0.43
N SER A 176 -16.06 23.74 -0.05
CA SER A 176 -17.29 23.79 0.73
C SER A 176 -17.15 22.99 2.03
N PRO A 177 -17.75 23.45 3.15
CA PRO A 177 -17.69 22.74 4.43
C PRO A 177 -18.13 21.27 4.32
N LYS A 178 -19.16 20.99 3.52
CA LYS A 178 -19.67 19.64 3.27
C LYS A 178 -18.58 18.74 2.64
N ASN A 179 -17.89 19.22 1.61
CA ASN A 179 -16.84 18.46 0.93
C ASN A 179 -15.57 18.36 1.79
N PHE A 180 -15.30 19.37 2.62
CA PHE A 180 -14.20 19.31 3.58
C PHE A 180 -14.47 18.25 4.66
N ILE A 181 -15.64 18.24 5.28
CA ILE A 181 -16.04 17.24 6.28
C ILE A 181 -16.03 15.84 5.66
N GLY A 182 -16.60 15.67 4.46
CA GLY A 182 -16.58 14.38 3.77
C GLY A 182 -15.18 13.86 3.54
N ARG A 183 -14.25 14.73 3.09
CA ARG A 183 -12.82 14.36 2.94
C ARG A 183 -12.16 14.08 4.28
N ALA A 184 -12.40 14.89 5.29
CA ALA A 184 -11.83 14.69 6.63
C ALA A 184 -12.25 13.34 7.22
N LEU A 185 -13.50 12.91 7.02
CA LEU A 185 -13.96 11.58 7.44
C LEU A 185 -13.27 10.47 6.66
N ILE A 186 -13.22 10.53 5.33
CA ILE A 186 -12.58 9.51 4.49
C ILE A 186 -11.07 9.42 4.79
N TYR A 187 -10.38 10.57 4.84
CA TYR A 187 -8.95 10.56 5.14
C TYR A 187 -8.67 10.22 6.60
N GLY A 188 -9.56 10.56 7.52
CA GLY A 188 -9.50 10.12 8.91
C GLY A 188 -9.53 8.60 9.03
N GLU A 189 -10.47 7.96 8.36
CA GLU A 189 -10.58 6.50 8.31
C GLU A 189 -9.32 5.86 7.68
N ILE A 190 -8.91 6.34 6.50
CA ILE A 190 -7.70 5.83 5.83
C ILE A 190 -6.47 6.02 6.73
N THR A 191 -6.34 7.15 7.43
CA THR A 191 -5.22 7.42 8.31
C THR A 191 -5.20 6.48 9.51
N ILE A 192 -6.37 6.22 10.13
CA ILE A 192 -6.48 5.26 11.23
C ILE A 192 -6.00 3.88 10.78
N ILE A 193 -6.52 3.39 9.65
CA ILE A 193 -6.12 2.11 9.09
C ILE A 193 -4.61 2.11 8.77
N SER A 194 -4.10 3.18 8.16
CA SER A 194 -2.68 3.31 7.83
C SER A 194 -1.79 3.25 9.07
N VAL A 195 -2.16 3.93 10.15
CA VAL A 195 -1.41 3.91 11.42
C VAL A 195 -1.41 2.51 12.02
N ILE A 196 -2.58 1.85 12.07
CA ILE A 196 -2.69 0.47 12.59
C ILE A 196 -1.76 -0.48 11.82
N VAL A 197 -1.60 -0.29 10.51
CA VAL A 197 -0.75 -1.15 9.66
C VAL A 197 0.72 -0.73 9.72
N ILE A 198 1.02 0.57 9.65
CA ILE A 198 2.40 1.09 9.51
C ILE A 198 3.17 1.02 10.83
N VAL A 199 2.51 1.24 11.97
CA VAL A 199 3.20 1.26 13.28
C VAL A 199 3.88 -0.07 13.60
N PRO A 200 3.22 -1.24 13.48
CA PRO A 200 3.90 -2.53 13.63
C PRO A 200 5.06 -2.73 12.66
N VAL A 201 4.93 -2.25 11.42
CA VAL A 201 6.02 -2.34 10.42
C VAL A 201 7.23 -1.49 10.84
N ILE A 202 7.00 -0.24 11.29
CA ILE A 202 8.07 0.62 11.83
C ILE A 202 8.72 -0.03 13.05
N TYR A 203 7.91 -0.63 13.94
CA TYR A 203 8.42 -1.32 15.10
C TYR A 203 9.31 -2.51 14.74
N ILE A 204 8.90 -3.36 13.79
CA ILE A 204 9.71 -4.47 13.28
C ILE A 204 10.99 -3.93 12.64
N PHE A 205 10.88 -2.82 11.89
CA PHE A 205 12.04 -2.16 11.28
C PHE A 205 13.03 -1.68 12.35
N GLY A 206 12.56 -0.97 13.38
CA GLY A 206 13.41 -0.55 14.50
C GLY A 206 14.02 -1.73 15.25
N MET A 207 13.23 -2.77 15.52
CA MET A 207 13.70 -3.98 16.19
C MET A 207 14.80 -4.72 15.40
N ALA A 208 14.75 -4.69 14.07
CA ALA A 208 15.78 -5.30 13.23
C ALA A 208 17.17 -4.64 13.40
N PHE A 209 17.20 -3.38 13.81
CA PHE A 209 18.43 -2.64 14.10
C PHE A 209 18.81 -2.64 15.59
N ALA A 210 18.06 -3.33 16.45
CA ALA A 210 18.42 -3.47 17.85
C ALA A 210 19.59 -4.47 18.01
N ASN A 211 20.33 -4.35 19.12
CA ASN A 211 21.41 -5.28 19.45
C ASN A 211 20.88 -6.71 19.54
N LEU A 212 21.68 -7.70 19.13
CA LEU A 212 21.27 -9.10 19.03
C LEU A 212 20.74 -9.68 20.36
N ARG A 213 21.31 -9.25 21.48
CA ARG A 213 20.95 -9.71 22.84
C ARG A 213 19.99 -8.77 23.57
N SER A 214 19.39 -7.80 22.90
CA SER A 214 18.44 -6.91 23.52
C SER A 214 17.10 -7.63 23.78
N ASN A 215 16.50 -7.32 24.94
CA ASN A 215 15.12 -7.66 25.19
C ASN A 215 14.21 -6.94 24.18
N ILE A 216 12.93 -7.33 24.14
CA ILE A 216 11.95 -6.65 23.29
C ILE A 216 12.00 -5.14 23.58
N PRO A 217 12.36 -4.29 22.60
CA PRO A 217 12.47 -2.86 22.85
C PRO A 217 11.09 -2.26 23.16
N ASN A 218 11.04 -1.40 24.18
CA ASN A 218 9.84 -0.62 24.49
C ASN A 218 9.69 0.62 23.58
N GLN A 219 10.64 0.84 22.69
CA GLN A 219 10.73 2.00 21.80
C GLN A 219 10.56 1.59 20.35
N LEU A 220 10.01 2.48 19.50
CA LEU A 220 9.87 2.24 18.06
C LEU A 220 11.21 2.19 17.33
N TRP A 221 12.24 2.83 17.89
CA TRP A 221 13.59 2.87 17.34
C TRP A 221 14.62 2.66 18.45
N PRO A 222 15.65 1.82 18.25
CA PRO A 222 16.65 1.57 19.28
C PRO A 222 17.57 2.78 19.53
N ASP A 223 17.99 2.98 20.76
CA ASP A 223 18.90 4.08 21.13
C ASP A 223 20.27 3.93 20.45
N ASN A 224 20.74 2.70 20.30
CA ASN A 224 22.01 2.35 19.66
C ASN A 224 21.73 1.37 18.49
N PRO A 225 21.45 1.88 17.28
CA PRO A 225 21.20 1.03 16.12
C PRO A 225 22.43 0.22 15.75
N SER A 226 22.24 -1.08 15.50
CA SER A 226 23.31 -2.02 15.16
C SER A 226 22.92 -2.90 13.97
N PHE A 227 23.93 -3.36 13.22
CA PHE A 227 23.76 -4.36 12.16
C PHE A 227 24.08 -5.79 12.62
N GLU A 228 24.27 -6.01 13.93
CA GLU A 228 24.61 -7.33 14.48
C GLU A 228 23.58 -8.40 14.12
N ALA A 229 22.30 -8.09 14.20
CA ALA A 229 21.22 -9.00 13.86
C ALA A 229 21.30 -9.48 12.40
N PHE A 230 21.62 -8.59 11.48
CA PHE A 230 21.82 -8.94 10.06
C PHE A 230 23.06 -9.80 9.84
N LYS A 231 24.19 -9.45 10.50
CA LYS A 231 25.43 -10.24 10.42
C LYS A 231 25.21 -11.65 10.96
N TYR A 232 24.58 -11.77 12.12
CA TYR A 232 24.22 -13.07 12.70
C TYR A 232 23.33 -13.88 11.75
N LEU A 233 22.27 -13.24 11.21
CA LEU A 233 21.32 -13.89 10.30
C LEU A 233 21.99 -14.51 9.08
N PHE A 234 22.91 -13.80 8.45
CA PHE A 234 23.55 -14.25 7.20
C PHE A 234 24.78 -15.14 7.40
N ASN A 235 25.52 -14.95 8.50
CA ASN A 235 26.78 -15.65 8.71
C ASN A 235 26.66 -16.87 9.63
N GLU A 236 25.76 -16.79 10.64
CA GLU A 236 25.67 -17.80 11.70
C GLU A 236 24.44 -18.71 11.57
N THR A 237 23.58 -18.47 10.55
CA THR A 237 22.35 -19.24 10.37
C THR A 237 22.19 -19.74 8.94
N ASN A 238 21.27 -20.69 8.75
CA ASN A 238 20.91 -21.19 7.43
C ASN A 238 19.87 -20.33 6.71
N TYR A 239 19.76 -19.04 7.05
CA TYR A 239 18.72 -18.11 6.56
C TYR A 239 18.58 -18.11 5.03
N LEU A 240 19.67 -18.00 4.30
CA LEU A 240 19.66 -18.00 2.83
C LEU A 240 19.13 -19.31 2.24
N LYS A 241 19.39 -20.45 2.89
CA LYS A 241 18.82 -21.74 2.47
C LYS A 241 17.33 -21.79 2.71
N TRP A 242 16.86 -21.30 3.88
CA TRP A 242 15.43 -21.22 4.20
C TRP A 242 14.70 -20.32 3.22
N TYR A 243 15.27 -19.17 2.93
CA TYR A 243 14.75 -18.22 1.94
C TYR A 243 14.60 -18.88 0.57
N TRP A 244 15.66 -19.55 0.12
CA TRP A 244 15.70 -20.24 -1.17
C TRP A 244 14.73 -21.42 -1.26
N ASN A 245 14.58 -22.20 -0.17
CA ASN A 245 13.59 -23.28 -0.10
C ASN A 245 12.18 -22.72 -0.23
N THR A 246 11.86 -21.69 0.52
CA THR A 246 10.53 -21.04 0.44
C THR A 246 10.26 -20.45 -0.94
N LEU A 247 11.24 -19.77 -1.53
CA LEU A 247 11.11 -19.19 -2.86
C LEU A 247 10.84 -20.28 -3.93
N LYS A 248 11.56 -21.41 -3.89
CA LYS A 248 11.31 -22.54 -4.79
C LYS A 248 9.87 -23.07 -4.67
N ILE A 249 9.43 -23.31 -3.45
CA ILE A 249 8.07 -23.78 -3.18
C ILE A 249 7.05 -22.77 -3.72
N ALA A 250 7.24 -21.49 -3.43
CA ALA A 250 6.37 -20.40 -3.85
C ALA A 250 6.28 -20.30 -5.37
N LEU A 251 7.40 -20.40 -6.08
CA LEU A 251 7.43 -20.38 -7.54
C LEU A 251 6.76 -21.62 -8.15
N ILE A 252 7.02 -22.81 -7.60
CA ILE A 252 6.34 -24.04 -8.07
C ILE A 252 4.82 -23.88 -7.89
N ASN A 253 4.37 -23.43 -6.76
CA ASN A 253 2.95 -23.23 -6.48
C ASN A 253 2.34 -22.20 -7.42
N MET A 254 3.01 -21.07 -7.61
CA MET A 254 2.56 -19.99 -8.49
C MET A 254 2.37 -20.49 -9.93
N PHE A 255 3.36 -21.12 -10.50
CA PHE A 255 3.28 -21.54 -11.92
C PHE A 255 2.53 -22.85 -12.11
N VAL A 256 2.97 -23.92 -11.46
CA VAL A 256 2.37 -25.26 -11.66
C VAL A 256 0.95 -25.29 -11.12
N GLY A 257 0.73 -24.76 -9.93
CA GLY A 257 -0.60 -24.74 -9.33
C GLY A 257 -1.59 -23.90 -10.14
N THR A 258 -1.21 -22.70 -10.55
CA THR A 258 -2.09 -21.84 -11.36
C THR A 258 -2.46 -22.53 -12.69
N ILE A 259 -1.51 -23.16 -13.39
CA ILE A 259 -1.77 -23.88 -14.64
C ILE A 259 -2.76 -25.02 -14.41
N LEU A 260 -2.50 -25.86 -13.41
CA LEU A 260 -3.35 -27.04 -13.11
C LEU A 260 -4.79 -26.63 -12.73
N ILE A 261 -4.90 -25.64 -11.83
CA ILE A 261 -6.21 -25.16 -11.35
C ILE A 261 -6.97 -24.46 -12.47
N THR A 262 -6.29 -23.67 -13.30
CA THR A 262 -6.91 -22.99 -14.44
C THR A 262 -7.44 -23.99 -15.47
N GLY A 263 -6.65 -25.01 -15.81
CA GLY A 263 -7.09 -26.09 -16.71
C GLY A 263 -8.32 -26.82 -16.17
N ALA A 264 -8.31 -27.20 -14.89
CA ALA A 264 -9.46 -27.82 -14.24
C ALA A 264 -10.68 -26.87 -14.23
N ALA A 265 -10.51 -25.62 -13.84
CA ALA A 265 -11.57 -24.62 -13.83
C ALA A 265 -12.18 -24.39 -15.21
N TYR A 266 -11.37 -24.36 -16.26
CA TYR A 266 -11.84 -24.25 -17.64
C TYR A 266 -12.74 -25.43 -18.03
N VAL A 267 -12.32 -26.67 -17.72
CA VAL A 267 -13.14 -27.86 -17.97
C VAL A 267 -14.48 -27.75 -17.23
N PHE A 268 -14.45 -27.40 -15.96
CA PHE A 268 -15.68 -27.21 -15.18
C PHE A 268 -16.52 -25.99 -15.63
N ALA A 269 -15.94 -25.00 -16.25
CA ALA A 269 -16.69 -23.83 -16.75
C ALA A 269 -17.38 -24.12 -18.09
N ARG A 270 -16.65 -24.70 -19.05
CA ARG A 270 -17.07 -24.77 -20.46
C ARG A 270 -17.62 -26.11 -20.92
N PHE A 271 -17.15 -27.22 -20.30
CA PHE A 271 -17.58 -28.56 -20.75
C PHE A 271 -18.78 -29.08 -19.96
N GLN A 272 -19.58 -29.91 -20.61
CA GLN A 272 -20.64 -30.68 -19.98
C GLN A 272 -20.20 -32.17 -19.95
N PHE A 273 -20.22 -32.76 -18.78
CA PHE A 273 -19.87 -34.16 -18.58
C PHE A 273 -20.63 -34.78 -17.40
N LYS A 274 -20.78 -36.10 -17.43
CA LYS A 274 -21.41 -36.84 -16.33
C LYS A 274 -20.59 -36.67 -15.04
N GLY A 275 -21.24 -36.34 -13.92
CA GLY A 275 -20.55 -36.14 -12.64
C GLY A 275 -20.06 -34.70 -12.39
N LYS A 276 -20.17 -33.76 -13.32
CA LYS A 276 -19.74 -32.35 -13.16
C LYS A 276 -20.31 -31.73 -11.87
N LYS A 277 -21.61 -31.87 -11.64
CA LYS A 277 -22.27 -31.30 -10.45
C LYS A 277 -21.78 -31.98 -9.17
N ALA A 278 -21.70 -33.31 -9.17
CA ALA A 278 -21.20 -34.09 -8.04
C ALA A 278 -19.73 -33.73 -7.72
N GLY A 279 -18.86 -33.65 -8.73
CA GLY A 279 -17.46 -33.25 -8.55
C GLY A 279 -17.31 -31.86 -7.94
N LEU A 280 -18.07 -30.86 -8.42
CA LEU A 280 -18.07 -29.52 -7.83
C LEU A 280 -18.55 -29.50 -6.38
N LEU A 281 -19.58 -30.28 -6.04
CA LEU A 281 -20.07 -30.40 -4.66
C LEU A 281 -19.05 -31.09 -3.78
N THR A 282 -18.40 -32.17 -4.24
CA THR A 282 -17.34 -32.86 -3.49
C THR A 282 -16.18 -31.90 -3.18
N ILE A 283 -15.73 -31.12 -4.16
CA ILE A 283 -14.68 -30.13 -3.96
C ILE A 283 -15.10 -29.07 -2.92
N LEU A 284 -16.36 -28.66 -2.93
CA LEU A 284 -16.88 -27.70 -1.93
C LEU A 284 -16.91 -28.31 -0.52
N VAL A 285 -17.37 -29.56 -0.40
CA VAL A 285 -17.42 -30.27 0.89
C VAL A 285 -16.00 -30.45 1.47
N LEU A 286 -15.01 -30.71 0.63
CA LEU A 286 -13.61 -30.83 1.08
C LEU A 286 -13.09 -29.53 1.75
N GLN A 287 -13.59 -28.36 1.38
CA GLN A 287 -13.24 -27.11 2.04
C GLN A 287 -13.76 -26.98 3.48
N ALA A 288 -14.80 -27.72 3.83
CA ALA A 288 -15.38 -27.68 5.17
C ALA A 288 -14.51 -28.42 6.21
N PHE A 289 -13.58 -29.27 5.76
CA PHE A 289 -12.66 -29.95 6.65
C PHE A 289 -11.48 -29.06 7.04
N PRO A 290 -11.22 -28.87 8.35
CA PRO A 290 -10.05 -28.11 8.79
C PRO A 290 -8.76 -28.77 8.32
N SER A 291 -7.90 -28.02 7.61
CA SER A 291 -6.66 -28.56 7.01
C SER A 291 -5.70 -29.16 8.02
N PHE A 292 -5.67 -28.66 9.25
CA PHE A 292 -4.79 -29.17 10.31
C PHE A 292 -5.18 -30.59 10.78
N MET A 293 -6.44 -31.01 10.62
CA MET A 293 -6.85 -32.38 10.95
C MET A 293 -6.19 -33.41 10.04
N GLY A 294 -5.80 -33.00 8.84
CA GLY A 294 -5.10 -33.86 7.88
C GLY A 294 -3.60 -34.04 8.15
N LEU A 295 -2.99 -33.31 9.09
CA LEU A 295 -1.54 -33.33 9.30
C LEU A 295 -0.97 -34.74 9.55
N ILE A 296 -1.61 -35.55 10.35
CA ILE A 296 -1.16 -36.91 10.63
C ILE A 296 -1.23 -37.76 9.35
N ALA A 297 -2.32 -37.66 8.60
CA ALA A 297 -2.48 -38.41 7.36
C ALA A 297 -1.43 -37.96 6.31
N MET A 298 -1.15 -36.64 6.22
CA MET A 298 -0.11 -36.08 5.36
C MET A 298 1.27 -36.62 5.77
N TYR A 299 1.57 -36.67 7.07
CA TYR A 299 2.80 -37.26 7.56
C TYR A 299 2.97 -38.70 7.12
N VAL A 300 1.95 -39.57 7.33
CA VAL A 300 1.98 -41.00 6.95
C VAL A 300 2.18 -41.16 5.44
N LEU A 301 1.52 -40.32 4.62
CA LEU A 301 1.69 -40.34 3.17
C LEU A 301 3.11 -39.94 2.79
N PHE A 302 3.64 -38.82 3.34
CA PHE A 302 4.99 -38.35 3.08
C PHE A 302 6.06 -39.37 3.50
N TRP A 303 5.84 -40.04 4.64
CA TRP A 303 6.70 -41.12 5.11
C TRP A 303 6.70 -42.29 4.12
N LYS A 304 5.52 -42.78 3.73
CA LYS A 304 5.40 -43.90 2.78
C LYS A 304 6.02 -43.65 1.42
N PHE A 305 5.98 -42.41 0.95
CA PHE A 305 6.55 -42.00 -0.34
C PHE A 305 7.99 -41.48 -0.25
N GLY A 306 8.63 -41.52 0.93
CA GLY A 306 9.99 -41.01 1.12
C GLY A 306 10.11 -39.50 0.87
N LEU A 307 9.06 -38.74 1.16
CA LEU A 307 8.97 -37.28 0.92
C LEU A 307 9.22 -36.44 2.16
N LEU A 308 9.34 -37.08 3.35
CA LEU A 308 9.65 -36.35 4.58
C LEU A 308 11.00 -35.64 4.46
N GLY A 309 11.09 -34.45 5.02
CA GLY A 309 12.31 -33.64 5.00
C GLY A 309 12.63 -33.03 3.62
N LYS A 310 11.79 -33.19 2.60
CA LYS A 310 12.01 -32.61 1.26
C LYS A 310 11.18 -31.35 1.07
N PRO A 311 11.77 -30.13 1.08
CA PRO A 311 11.01 -28.88 1.04
C PRO A 311 10.10 -28.77 -0.20
N THR A 312 10.61 -29.13 -1.39
CA THR A 312 9.86 -29.02 -2.64
C THR A 312 8.63 -29.94 -2.70
N ALA A 313 8.63 -31.04 -1.93
CA ALA A 313 7.48 -31.94 -1.84
C ALA A 313 6.25 -31.27 -1.19
N LEU A 314 6.46 -30.24 -0.36
CA LEU A 314 5.37 -29.45 0.20
C LEU A 314 4.49 -28.80 -0.88
N SER A 315 5.03 -28.53 -2.06
CA SER A 315 4.25 -27.98 -3.18
C SER A 315 3.09 -28.88 -3.57
N ILE A 316 3.20 -30.19 -3.40
CA ILE A 316 2.10 -31.14 -3.66
C ILE A 316 0.91 -30.84 -2.74
N LEU A 317 1.18 -30.62 -1.45
CA LEU A 317 0.15 -30.33 -0.45
C LEU A 317 -0.43 -28.92 -0.63
N TYR A 318 0.40 -27.93 -0.90
CA TYR A 318 -0.06 -26.56 -1.13
C TYR A 318 -0.92 -26.45 -2.39
N ILE A 319 -0.51 -27.07 -3.50
CA ILE A 319 -1.30 -27.06 -4.73
C ILE A 319 -2.62 -27.82 -4.50
N GLY A 320 -2.55 -29.04 -3.93
CA GLY A 320 -3.73 -29.84 -3.64
C GLY A 320 -4.72 -29.13 -2.72
N GLY A 321 -4.25 -28.56 -1.63
CA GLY A 321 -5.07 -27.80 -0.68
C GLY A 321 -5.66 -26.50 -1.23
N SER A 322 -5.02 -25.91 -2.23
CA SER A 322 -5.50 -24.68 -2.87
C SER A 322 -6.53 -24.91 -3.98
N ILE A 323 -6.62 -26.13 -4.54
CA ILE A 323 -7.55 -26.47 -5.62
C ILE A 323 -9.00 -26.09 -5.29
N PRO A 324 -9.57 -26.47 -4.14
CA PRO A 324 -10.99 -26.25 -3.89
C PRO A 324 -11.40 -24.79 -4.02
N GLY A 325 -10.71 -23.88 -3.32
CA GLY A 325 -11.04 -22.44 -3.35
C GLY A 325 -10.78 -21.78 -4.69
N ASN A 326 -9.59 -21.97 -5.21
CA ASN A 326 -9.19 -21.30 -6.47
C ASN A 326 -9.92 -21.83 -7.69
N LEU A 327 -10.29 -23.11 -7.72
CA LEU A 327 -11.08 -23.67 -8.80
C LEU A 327 -12.46 -23.01 -8.90
N TRP A 328 -13.14 -22.83 -7.74
CA TRP A 328 -14.43 -22.14 -7.70
C TRP A 328 -14.31 -20.69 -8.14
N LEU A 329 -13.25 -20.01 -7.71
CA LEU A 329 -12.99 -18.62 -8.03
C LEU A 329 -12.77 -18.44 -9.55
N ILE A 330 -11.83 -19.19 -10.13
CA ILE A 330 -11.53 -19.13 -11.57
C ILE A 330 -12.74 -19.56 -12.40
N LYS A 331 -13.38 -20.68 -12.03
CA LYS A 331 -14.61 -21.16 -12.71
C LYS A 331 -15.70 -20.09 -12.70
N GLY A 332 -15.90 -19.42 -11.55
CA GLY A 332 -16.88 -18.36 -11.42
C GLY A 332 -16.62 -17.22 -12.41
N PHE A 333 -15.37 -16.80 -12.54
CA PHE A 333 -14.97 -15.79 -13.51
C PHE A 333 -15.16 -16.27 -14.95
N LEU A 334 -14.67 -17.47 -15.30
CA LEU A 334 -14.76 -17.99 -16.65
C LEU A 334 -16.21 -18.18 -17.13
N THR A 335 -17.16 -18.42 -16.23
CA THR A 335 -18.58 -18.51 -16.60
C THR A 335 -19.22 -17.18 -16.95
N GLN A 336 -18.61 -16.05 -16.58
CA GLN A 336 -19.09 -14.70 -16.94
C GLN A 336 -18.66 -14.29 -18.36
N ILE A 337 -17.62 -14.91 -18.92
CA ILE A 337 -17.20 -14.68 -20.29
C ILE A 337 -18.27 -15.26 -21.24
N PRO A 338 -18.84 -14.47 -22.17
CA PRO A 338 -19.87 -14.93 -23.08
C PRO A 338 -19.46 -16.17 -23.87
N LYS A 339 -20.36 -17.15 -23.99
CA LYS A 339 -20.09 -18.38 -24.78
C LYS A 339 -20.04 -18.13 -26.28
N ASP A 340 -20.68 -17.06 -26.72
CA ASP A 340 -20.69 -16.64 -28.12
C ASP A 340 -19.27 -16.46 -28.71
N LEU A 341 -18.30 -16.08 -27.83
CA LEU A 341 -16.88 -16.00 -28.24
C LEU A 341 -16.31 -17.39 -28.59
N ASP A 342 -16.68 -18.40 -27.77
CA ASP A 342 -16.26 -19.79 -28.04
C ASP A 342 -16.91 -20.31 -29.32
N GLU A 343 -18.20 -20.02 -29.55
CA GLU A 343 -18.99 -20.47 -30.68
C GLU A 343 -18.52 -19.79 -31.97
N SER A 344 -18.31 -18.49 -31.97
CA SER A 344 -17.74 -17.76 -33.12
C SER A 344 -16.37 -18.30 -33.52
N ALA A 345 -15.49 -18.55 -32.55
CA ALA A 345 -14.17 -19.11 -32.82
C ALA A 345 -14.23 -20.54 -33.36
N MET A 346 -15.25 -21.35 -32.97
CA MET A 346 -15.46 -22.67 -33.55
C MET A 346 -15.94 -22.60 -34.99
N ILE A 347 -16.73 -21.60 -35.34
CA ILE A 347 -17.15 -21.34 -36.74
C ILE A 347 -15.93 -21.00 -37.59
N ASP A 348 -14.98 -20.23 -37.03
CA ASP A 348 -13.69 -19.89 -37.66
C ASP A 348 -12.70 -21.07 -37.72
N GLY A 349 -13.10 -22.26 -37.27
CA GLY A 349 -12.29 -23.49 -37.29
C GLY A 349 -11.32 -23.67 -36.13
N ALA A 350 -11.42 -22.86 -35.07
CA ALA A 350 -10.56 -23.01 -33.90
C ALA A 350 -10.94 -24.25 -33.05
N ASN A 351 -9.94 -25.04 -32.68
CA ASN A 351 -10.15 -26.15 -31.74
C ASN A 351 -10.21 -25.65 -30.26
N LYS A 352 -10.65 -26.51 -29.35
CA LYS A 352 -10.86 -26.16 -27.93
C LYS A 352 -9.60 -25.65 -27.25
N LEU A 353 -8.41 -26.15 -27.61
CA LEU A 353 -7.14 -25.68 -27.05
C LEU A 353 -6.80 -24.28 -27.58
N GLN A 354 -7.04 -24.04 -28.89
CA GLN A 354 -6.84 -22.70 -29.45
C GLN A 354 -7.76 -21.67 -28.81
N ILE A 355 -9.03 -22.01 -28.57
CA ILE A 355 -9.98 -21.16 -27.87
C ILE A 355 -9.47 -20.87 -26.46
N PHE A 356 -9.03 -21.91 -25.71
CA PHE A 356 -8.50 -21.75 -24.39
C PHE A 356 -7.30 -20.78 -24.36
N PHE A 357 -6.27 -21.05 -25.15
CA PHE A 357 -5.03 -20.26 -25.08
C PHE A 357 -5.12 -18.87 -25.71
N ARG A 358 -5.90 -18.71 -26.82
CA ARG A 358 -5.95 -17.46 -27.56
C ARG A 358 -7.07 -16.51 -27.18
N ILE A 359 -8.14 -17.03 -26.56
CA ILE A 359 -9.33 -16.23 -26.24
C ILE A 359 -9.55 -16.22 -24.73
N ILE A 360 -9.75 -17.37 -24.12
CA ILE A 360 -10.17 -17.45 -22.71
C ILE A 360 -9.04 -17.04 -21.76
N LEU A 361 -7.83 -17.56 -21.98
CA LEU A 361 -6.69 -17.28 -21.11
C LEU A 361 -6.32 -15.78 -21.05
N PRO A 362 -6.23 -15.05 -22.18
CA PRO A 362 -6.00 -13.61 -22.17
C PRO A 362 -7.08 -12.81 -21.44
N LEU A 363 -8.34 -13.17 -21.61
CA LEU A 363 -9.46 -12.53 -20.91
C LEU A 363 -9.46 -12.82 -19.40
N ALA A 364 -8.90 -13.97 -19.00
CA ALA A 364 -8.83 -14.39 -17.62
C ALA A 364 -7.58 -13.87 -16.87
N VAL A 365 -6.68 -13.13 -17.51
CA VAL A 365 -5.42 -12.62 -16.90
C VAL A 365 -5.64 -11.98 -15.52
N PRO A 366 -6.64 -11.12 -15.27
CA PRO A 366 -6.81 -10.50 -13.95
C PRO A 366 -7.03 -11.54 -12.84
N ILE A 367 -7.94 -12.48 -13.03
CA ILE A 367 -8.24 -13.51 -12.01
C ILE A 367 -7.09 -14.51 -11.86
N LEU A 368 -6.42 -14.85 -12.96
CA LEU A 368 -5.26 -15.75 -12.93
C LEU A 368 -4.08 -15.11 -12.20
N THR A 369 -3.85 -13.83 -12.39
CA THR A 369 -2.83 -13.07 -11.66
C THR A 369 -3.12 -13.06 -10.17
N PHE A 370 -4.38 -12.82 -9.78
CA PHE A 370 -4.78 -12.88 -8.37
C PHE A 370 -4.48 -14.25 -7.74
N VAL A 371 -4.87 -15.34 -8.42
CA VAL A 371 -4.62 -16.70 -7.95
C VAL A 371 -3.13 -17.01 -7.90
N ALA A 372 -2.37 -16.64 -8.92
CA ALA A 372 -0.92 -16.86 -9.00
C ALA A 372 -0.19 -16.16 -7.84
N VAL A 373 -0.51 -14.90 -7.58
CA VAL A 373 0.09 -14.14 -6.47
C VAL A 373 -0.32 -14.74 -5.11
N SER A 374 -1.58 -15.13 -4.94
CA SER A 374 -2.05 -15.78 -3.71
C SER A 374 -1.33 -17.10 -3.44
N MET A 375 -1.11 -17.90 -4.48
CA MET A 375 -0.37 -19.17 -4.37
C MET A 375 1.12 -18.96 -4.08
N PHE A 376 1.71 -17.87 -4.58
CA PHE A 376 3.08 -17.49 -4.23
C PHE A 376 3.20 -17.09 -2.77
N MET A 377 2.24 -16.36 -2.22
CA MET A 377 2.31 -15.84 -0.84
C MET A 377 2.14 -16.93 0.22
N GLY A 378 1.36 -17.97 -0.05
CA GLY A 378 1.03 -19.03 0.92
C GLY A 378 2.25 -19.61 1.67
N PRO A 379 3.28 -20.12 0.97
CA PRO A 379 4.45 -20.73 1.61
C PRO A 379 5.29 -19.78 2.48
N TRP A 380 5.23 -18.47 2.26
CA TRP A 380 5.96 -17.50 3.06
C TRP A 380 5.35 -17.28 4.44
N MET A 381 4.04 -17.55 4.59
CA MET A 381 3.27 -17.29 5.80
C MET A 381 3.00 -18.55 6.61
N ASP A 382 3.21 -19.73 6.03
CA ASP A 382 2.90 -21.00 6.70
C ASP A 382 4.11 -21.51 7.51
N TYR A 383 3.88 -21.60 8.80
CA TYR A 383 4.78 -22.25 9.75
C TYR A 383 4.37 -23.70 10.04
N MET A 384 3.06 -23.99 10.12
CA MET A 384 2.54 -25.21 10.72
C MET A 384 2.88 -26.45 9.90
N LEU A 385 2.53 -26.46 8.62
CA LEU A 385 2.76 -27.60 7.74
C LEU A 385 4.26 -27.90 7.53
N PRO A 386 5.10 -26.93 7.14
CA PRO A 386 6.52 -27.18 7.00
C PRO A 386 7.21 -27.45 8.35
N GLY A 387 6.80 -26.80 9.45
CA GLY A 387 7.31 -27.03 10.78
C GLY A 387 7.08 -28.46 11.26
N TYR A 388 6.02 -29.12 10.79
CA TYR A 388 5.72 -30.52 11.13
C TYR A 388 6.44 -31.50 10.21
N LEU A 389 6.46 -31.27 8.89
CA LEU A 389 6.95 -32.26 7.91
C LEU A 389 8.47 -32.16 7.62
N LEU A 390 9.10 -31.02 7.94
CA LEU A 390 10.52 -30.80 7.67
C LEU A 390 11.43 -30.97 8.90
N GLN A 391 10.92 -31.51 10.00
CA GLN A 391 11.74 -31.84 11.18
C GLN A 391 12.46 -33.21 11.07
N PHE A 392 12.16 -33.98 10.05
CA PHE A 392 12.66 -35.33 9.88
C PHE A 392 13.81 -35.34 8.86
N TYR A 393 14.77 -36.24 9.08
CA TYR A 393 15.84 -36.45 8.13
C TYR A 393 15.30 -36.96 6.79
N PRO A 394 15.72 -36.36 5.65
CA PRO A 394 15.39 -36.92 4.35
C PRO A 394 15.96 -38.33 4.22
N GLU A 395 15.27 -39.22 3.53
CA GLU A 395 15.75 -40.56 3.24
C GLU A 395 17.09 -40.48 2.47
N GLY A 396 18.10 -41.22 2.96
CA GLY A 396 19.46 -41.21 2.40
C GLY A 396 20.33 -40.01 2.82
N ALA A 397 19.89 -39.19 3.77
CA ALA A 397 20.70 -38.12 4.31
C ALA A 397 21.94 -38.66 5.06
N PRO A 398 23.14 -38.01 4.94
CA PRO A 398 24.32 -38.41 5.71
C PRO A 398 24.10 -38.21 7.22
N ALA A 399 24.84 -39.00 8.03
CA ALA A 399 24.67 -38.99 9.50
C ALA A 399 24.90 -37.59 10.15
N ASN A 400 25.69 -36.74 9.52
CA ASN A 400 25.96 -35.37 9.97
C ASN A 400 25.08 -34.30 9.28
N TYR A 401 23.96 -34.73 8.67
CA TYR A 401 23.09 -33.79 7.98
C TYR A 401 22.41 -32.83 8.99
N ASP A 402 22.55 -31.55 8.73
CA ASP A 402 21.84 -30.52 9.49
C ASP A 402 20.40 -30.38 9.00
N VAL A 403 19.43 -30.84 9.79
CA VAL A 403 18.00 -30.79 9.49
C VAL A 403 17.52 -29.36 9.22
N THR A 404 18.18 -28.35 9.79
CA THR A 404 17.78 -26.95 9.55
C THR A 404 17.97 -26.52 8.11
N ASN A 405 18.82 -27.19 7.32
CA ASN A 405 19.03 -26.89 5.91
C ASN A 405 17.78 -27.01 5.04
N GLN A 406 16.82 -27.83 5.46
CA GLN A 406 15.59 -28.08 4.70
C GLN A 406 14.41 -27.21 5.14
N TRP A 407 14.56 -26.43 6.19
CA TRP A 407 13.45 -25.62 6.69
C TRP A 407 13.01 -24.58 5.68
N THR A 408 11.74 -24.17 5.79
CA THR A 408 11.24 -22.95 5.16
C THR A 408 11.63 -21.74 5.99
N LEU A 409 11.49 -20.57 5.39
CA LEU A 409 11.84 -19.32 6.05
C LEU A 409 11.00 -19.07 7.31
N ALA A 410 9.70 -19.35 7.23
CA ALA A 410 8.81 -19.20 8.38
C ALA A 410 9.25 -20.09 9.56
N VAL A 411 9.64 -21.35 9.30
CA VAL A 411 10.12 -22.27 10.33
C VAL A 411 11.42 -21.76 10.94
N GLY A 412 12.38 -21.35 10.12
CA GLY A 412 13.66 -20.86 10.60
C GLY A 412 13.53 -19.58 11.42
N LEU A 413 12.70 -18.64 10.97
CA LEU A 413 12.46 -17.39 11.70
C LEU A 413 11.74 -17.64 13.03
N PHE A 414 10.75 -18.52 13.04
CA PHE A 414 9.98 -18.81 14.25
C PHE A 414 10.83 -19.43 15.36
N LYS A 415 11.93 -20.12 14.99
CA LYS A 415 12.90 -20.64 15.96
C LYS A 415 13.53 -19.52 16.79
N PHE A 416 13.83 -18.35 16.21
CA PHE A 416 14.45 -17.26 16.94
C PHE A 416 13.63 -16.70 18.10
N ILE A 417 12.30 -16.86 18.07
CA ILE A 417 11.42 -16.40 19.14
C ILE A 417 10.98 -17.53 20.07
N ASN A 418 11.11 -18.80 19.64
CA ASN A 418 10.72 -19.97 20.41
C ASN A 418 11.90 -20.73 21.04
N ASP A 419 13.15 -20.26 20.87
CA ASP A 419 14.27 -20.88 21.55
C ASP A 419 14.18 -20.62 23.06
N LEU A 420 14.20 -21.70 23.83
CA LEU A 420 14.07 -21.63 25.29
C LEU A 420 15.30 -21.03 25.99
N ASN A 421 16.46 -21.07 25.32
CA ASN A 421 17.72 -20.60 25.89
C ASN A 421 18.04 -19.16 25.54
N TYR A 422 17.81 -18.76 24.28
CA TYR A 422 18.09 -17.42 23.80
C TYR A 422 17.09 -17.01 22.73
N GLN A 423 16.30 -15.99 23.04
CA GLN A 423 15.38 -15.39 22.07
C GLN A 423 16.08 -14.26 21.32
N HIS A 424 16.14 -14.37 20.00
CA HIS A 424 16.78 -13.39 19.12
C HIS A 424 15.71 -12.57 18.35
N TYR A 425 15.00 -11.72 19.05
CA TYR A 425 13.92 -10.90 18.45
C TYR A 425 14.40 -9.99 17.34
N SER A 426 15.60 -9.43 17.45
CA SER A 426 16.21 -8.58 16.42
C SER A 426 16.57 -9.37 15.16
N ALA A 427 17.07 -10.61 15.29
CA ALA A 427 17.33 -11.49 14.15
C ALA A 427 16.03 -11.95 13.46
N PHE A 428 14.98 -12.24 14.24
CA PHE A 428 13.64 -12.48 13.70
C PHE A 428 13.13 -11.29 12.89
N ALA A 429 13.22 -10.08 13.45
CA ALA A 429 12.80 -8.87 12.78
C ALA A 429 13.59 -8.57 11.51
N ALA A 430 14.93 -8.70 11.58
CA ALA A 430 15.81 -8.54 10.42
C ALA A 430 15.45 -9.52 9.28
N GLY A 431 15.21 -10.78 9.62
CA GLY A 431 14.76 -11.79 8.65
C GLY A 431 13.38 -11.49 8.08
N ALA A 432 12.43 -11.04 8.90
CA ALA A 432 11.08 -10.70 8.47
C ALA A 432 11.04 -9.54 7.46
N LEU A 433 11.96 -8.55 7.55
CA LEU A 433 12.05 -7.47 6.58
C LEU A 433 12.31 -7.98 5.16
N PHE A 434 13.17 -8.98 5.00
CA PHE A 434 13.46 -9.55 3.69
C PHE A 434 12.31 -10.41 3.14
N VAL A 435 11.43 -10.93 3.99
CA VAL A 435 10.18 -11.60 3.55
C VAL A 435 9.28 -10.62 2.81
N GLY A 436 9.23 -9.38 3.26
CA GLY A 436 8.42 -8.33 2.65
C GLY A 436 8.82 -7.99 1.21
N ILE A 437 10.10 -8.14 0.85
CA ILE A 437 10.61 -7.72 -0.47
C ILE A 437 9.93 -8.44 -1.64
N PRO A 438 9.94 -9.79 -1.75
CA PRO A 438 9.32 -10.48 -2.87
C PRO A 438 7.81 -10.29 -2.90
N ILE A 439 7.16 -10.25 -1.73
CA ILE A 439 5.71 -10.07 -1.62
C ILE A 439 5.32 -8.66 -2.08
N ALA A 440 5.99 -7.62 -1.56
CA ALA A 440 5.73 -6.23 -1.95
C ALA A 440 6.03 -5.99 -3.42
N THR A 441 7.13 -6.58 -3.95
CA THR A 441 7.48 -6.47 -5.37
C THR A 441 6.39 -7.06 -6.26
N LEU A 442 5.92 -8.28 -5.96
CA LEU A 442 4.82 -8.88 -6.72
C LEU A 442 3.54 -8.05 -6.63
N TYR A 443 3.20 -7.58 -5.43
CA TYR A 443 2.02 -6.73 -5.26
C TYR A 443 2.12 -5.45 -6.08
N MET A 444 3.26 -4.74 -6.04
CA MET A 444 3.47 -3.50 -6.81
C MET A 444 3.42 -3.73 -8.32
N VAL A 445 4.00 -4.83 -8.80
CA VAL A 445 3.99 -5.16 -10.24
C VAL A 445 2.60 -5.53 -10.73
N PHE A 446 1.86 -6.30 -9.94
CA PHE A 446 0.57 -6.87 -10.35
C PHE A 446 -0.65 -6.18 -9.74
N GLN A 447 -0.49 -5.09 -8.97
CA GLN A 447 -1.57 -4.40 -8.25
C GLN A 447 -2.80 -4.10 -9.12
N ARG A 448 -2.60 -3.68 -10.38
CA ARG A 448 -3.70 -3.39 -11.30
C ARG A 448 -4.56 -4.63 -11.54
N TYR A 449 -3.95 -5.75 -11.85
CA TYR A 449 -4.65 -7.01 -12.10
C TYR A 449 -5.27 -7.59 -10.83
N LEU A 450 -4.63 -7.38 -9.68
CA LEU A 450 -5.17 -7.79 -8.38
C LEU A 450 -6.49 -7.07 -8.08
N ILE A 451 -6.53 -5.74 -8.29
CA ILE A 451 -7.75 -4.94 -8.10
C ILE A 451 -8.84 -5.39 -9.07
N GLU A 452 -8.53 -5.54 -10.36
CA GLU A 452 -9.46 -5.99 -11.38
C GLU A 452 -9.99 -7.41 -11.07
N GLY A 453 -9.12 -8.32 -10.60
CA GLY A 453 -9.49 -9.69 -10.22
C GLY A 453 -10.43 -9.75 -9.00
N ILE A 454 -10.19 -8.94 -7.99
CA ILE A 454 -11.05 -8.84 -6.79
C ILE A 454 -12.42 -8.28 -7.19
N MET A 455 -12.46 -7.21 -7.99
CA MET A 455 -13.70 -6.59 -8.44
C MET A 455 -14.55 -7.54 -9.29
N ALA A 456 -13.92 -8.35 -10.16
CA ALA A 456 -14.60 -9.35 -10.98
C ALA A 456 -15.27 -10.45 -10.13
N GLY A 457 -14.73 -10.76 -8.94
CA GLY A 457 -15.36 -11.65 -7.97
C GLY A 457 -16.52 -11.03 -7.19
N ALA A 458 -16.51 -9.70 -7.04
CA ALA A 458 -17.49 -8.96 -6.24
C ALA A 458 -18.74 -8.50 -7.01
N THR A 459 -18.69 -8.42 -8.33
CA THR A 459 -19.84 -8.02 -9.19
C THR A 459 -20.83 -9.18 -9.36
N LYS A 460 -21.43 -9.64 -8.26
CA LYS A 460 -22.66 -10.40 -8.22
C LYS A 460 -23.70 -9.50 -7.58
N GLY A 461 -24.31 -8.68 -8.39
CA GLY A 461 -25.44 -7.86 -8.00
C GLY A 461 -26.13 -7.39 -9.26
#